data_a49dc61769bb6ad9a5da3cf70c713258
#
_entry.id   a49dc61769bb6ad9a5da3cf70c713258
#
_cell.length_a   1.000
_cell.length_b   1.000
_cell.length_c   1.000
_cell.angle_alpha   90.00
_cell.angle_beta   90.00
_cell.angle_gamma   90.00
#
_symmetry.space_group_name_H-M   'P 1'
#
loop_
_entity.id
_entity.type
_entity.pdbx_description
1 polymer ?
#
loop_
_entity_poly.entity_id
_entity_poly.type
_entity_poly.pdbx_seq_one_letter_code
_entity_poly.pdbx_strand_id
1 'polypeptide(L)'
;MIVGTIALITILFFGGVNDYFLVADLEKGVKEYVIEKDRQKEILADISLGKGKIKKVRAMRKESMKELKTVNASRAATREDFLEIHDDLITYITNEQSVLITFRQNAIAKITDDEW
;
A
#
# COMPACT_ATOMS: atom_id res chain seq x y z
N MET A 1 -3.84 -10.03 16.34
CA MET A 1 -5.19 -10.00 15.70
C MET A 1 -5.76 -8.60 15.58
N ILE A 2 -5.91 -7.87 16.68
CA ILE A 2 -6.46 -6.52 16.67
C ILE A 2 -5.60 -5.56 15.83
N VAL A 3 -4.29 -5.63 15.94
CA VAL A 3 -3.36 -4.78 15.18
C VAL A 3 -3.47 -5.00 13.68
N GLY A 4 -3.52 -6.27 13.23
CA GLY A 4 -3.66 -6.59 11.82
C GLY A 4 -5.00 -6.13 11.24
N THR A 5 -6.09 -6.25 12.00
CA THR A 5 -7.43 -5.81 11.58
C THR A 5 -7.53 -4.29 11.51
N ILE A 6 -7.05 -3.57 12.53
CA ILE A 6 -7.00 -2.10 12.53
C ILE A 6 -6.15 -1.59 11.37
N ALA A 7 -5.02 -2.21 11.14
CA ALA A 7 -4.12 -1.89 10.04
C ALA A 7 -4.80 -2.03 8.67
N LEU A 8 -5.52 -3.13 8.45
CA LEU A 8 -6.26 -3.35 7.20
C LEU A 8 -7.37 -2.32 7.03
N ILE A 9 -8.14 -2.05 8.07
CA ILE A 9 -9.19 -1.03 8.06
C ILE A 9 -8.60 0.35 7.76
N THR A 10 -7.49 0.69 8.39
CA THR A 10 -6.79 1.97 8.16
C THR A 10 -6.35 2.10 6.69
N ILE A 11 -5.79 1.04 6.11
CA ILE A 11 -5.40 1.03 4.70
C ILE A 11 -6.61 1.26 3.80
N LEU A 12 -7.71 0.57 4.04
CA LEU A 12 -8.91 0.64 3.20
C LEU A 12 -9.62 1.99 3.28
N PHE A 13 -9.66 2.62 4.47
CA PHE A 13 -10.41 3.86 4.69
C PHE A 13 -9.58 5.12 4.61
N PHE A 14 -8.31 5.07 4.98
CA PHE A 14 -7.45 6.25 5.05
C PHE A 14 -6.33 6.27 4.01
N GLY A 15 -6.16 5.22 3.24
CA GLY A 15 -5.20 5.01 2.12
C GLY A 15 -4.01 5.96 2.01
N GLY A 16 -2.88 5.45 1.63
CA GLY A 16 -1.75 6.26 1.22
C GLY A 16 -0.87 6.84 2.33
N VAL A 17 -1.39 7.60 3.26
CA VAL A 17 -0.57 8.28 4.30
C VAL A 17 -0.08 7.29 5.36
N ASN A 18 -0.90 6.31 5.70
CA ASN A 18 -0.64 5.36 6.78
C ASN A 18 0.08 4.08 6.33
N ASP A 19 0.26 3.87 5.03
CA ASP A 19 0.89 2.66 4.49
C ASP A 19 2.31 2.45 5.01
N TYR A 20 3.09 3.53 5.11
CA TYR A 20 4.45 3.44 5.62
C TYR A 20 4.50 3.11 7.11
N PHE A 21 3.59 3.67 7.89
CA PHE A 21 3.49 3.35 9.31
C PHE A 21 3.14 1.89 9.51
N LEU A 22 2.18 1.39 8.75
CA LEU A 22 1.79 -0.01 8.81
C LEU A 22 2.94 -0.94 8.47
N VAL A 23 3.65 -0.64 7.40
CA VAL A 23 4.80 -1.46 6.97
C VAL A 23 5.91 -1.40 8.01
N ALA A 24 6.19 -0.24 8.60
CA ALA A 24 7.17 -0.08 9.66
C ALA A 24 6.77 -0.86 10.92
N ASP A 25 5.51 -0.81 11.31
CA ASP A 25 4.99 -1.56 12.45
C ASP A 25 5.05 -3.07 12.21
N LEU A 26 4.76 -3.51 11.00
CA LEU A 26 4.88 -4.92 10.63
C LEU A 26 6.33 -5.40 10.66
N GLU A 27 7.27 -4.62 10.14
CA GLU A 27 8.70 -4.93 10.24
C GLU A 27 9.16 -5.06 11.69
N LYS A 28 8.77 -4.11 12.51
CA LYS A 28 9.11 -4.12 13.94
C LYS A 28 8.52 -5.34 14.63
N GLY A 29 7.26 -5.64 14.38
CA GLY A 29 6.60 -6.83 14.93
C GLY A 29 7.27 -8.12 14.50
N VAL A 30 7.65 -8.25 13.24
CA VAL A 30 8.38 -9.43 12.74
C VAL A 30 9.73 -9.59 13.43
N LYS A 31 10.49 -8.53 13.58
CA LYS A 31 11.78 -8.56 14.28
C LYS A 31 11.65 -8.93 15.76
N GLU A 32 10.56 -8.52 16.39
CA GLU A 32 10.33 -8.72 17.81
C GLU A 32 9.72 -10.08 18.13
N TYR A 33 8.78 -10.56 17.33
CA TYR A 33 7.96 -11.73 17.63
C TYR A 33 8.28 -12.98 16.81
N VAL A 34 8.90 -12.85 15.65
CA VAL A 34 9.32 -14.01 14.84
C VAL A 34 10.73 -14.40 15.23
N ILE A 35 10.85 -15.44 16.05
CA ILE A 35 12.12 -15.88 16.68
C ILE A 35 13.02 -16.65 15.71
N GLU A 36 12.43 -17.45 14.82
CA GLU A 36 13.19 -18.23 13.84
C GLU A 36 13.81 -17.33 12.78
N LYS A 37 15.15 -17.29 12.76
CA LYS A 37 15.91 -16.35 11.95
C LYS A 37 15.69 -16.49 10.44
N ASP A 38 15.60 -17.71 9.94
CA ASP A 38 15.41 -17.94 8.49
C ASP A 38 14.03 -17.46 8.04
N ARG A 39 13.01 -17.79 8.81
CA ARG A 39 11.64 -17.32 8.57
C ARG A 39 11.53 -15.81 8.71
N GLN A 40 12.19 -15.22 9.72
CA GLN A 40 12.25 -13.78 9.90
C GLN A 40 12.85 -13.08 8.68
N LYS A 41 13.98 -13.57 8.15
CA LYS A 41 14.61 -13.04 6.95
C LYS A 41 13.71 -13.11 5.74
N GLU A 42 13.03 -14.22 5.56
CA GLU A 42 12.12 -14.43 4.44
C GLU A 42 10.95 -13.44 4.49
N ILE A 43 10.34 -13.26 5.65
CA ILE A 43 9.26 -12.30 5.87
C ILE A 43 9.74 -10.86 5.63
N LEU A 44 10.90 -10.50 6.16
CA LEU A 44 11.47 -9.16 5.96
C LEU A 44 11.83 -8.89 4.49
N ALA A 45 12.26 -9.91 3.75
CA ALA A 45 12.50 -9.79 2.31
C ALA A 45 11.18 -9.52 1.54
N ASP A 46 10.11 -10.21 1.88
CA ASP A 46 8.79 -9.97 1.31
C ASP A 46 8.28 -8.55 1.62
N ILE A 47 8.52 -8.08 2.84
CA ILE A 47 8.16 -6.71 3.26
C ILE A 47 8.92 -5.70 2.42
N SER A 48 10.22 -5.88 2.22
CA SER A 48 11.04 -5.00 1.40
C SER A 48 10.55 -4.95 -0.04
N LEU A 49 10.16 -6.09 -0.61
CA LEU A 49 9.60 -6.17 -1.95
C LEU A 49 8.28 -5.42 -2.05
N GLY A 50 7.41 -5.59 -1.07
CA GLY A 50 6.11 -4.89 -0.97
C GLY A 50 6.28 -3.37 -0.87
N LYS A 51 7.25 -2.90 -0.09
CA LYS A 51 7.60 -1.47 0.00
C LYS A 51 7.95 -0.88 -1.37
N GLY A 52 8.76 -1.59 -2.15
CA GLY A 52 9.14 -1.14 -3.49
C GLY A 52 7.93 -1.00 -4.42
N LYS A 53 7.01 -1.94 -4.38
CA LYS A 53 5.78 -1.90 -5.16
C LYS A 53 4.86 -0.75 -4.75
N ILE A 54 4.67 -0.54 -3.45
CA ILE A 54 3.87 0.57 -2.91
C ILE A 54 4.47 1.90 -3.34
N LYS A 55 5.77 2.07 -3.23
CA LYS A 55 6.47 3.29 -3.63
C LYS A 55 6.26 3.60 -5.10
N LYS A 56 6.32 2.59 -5.97
CA LYS A 56 6.10 2.74 -7.41
C LYS A 56 4.68 3.19 -7.72
N VAL A 57 3.69 2.55 -7.13
CA VAL A 57 2.27 2.90 -7.35
C VAL A 57 1.96 4.30 -6.83
N ARG A 58 2.55 4.68 -5.70
CA ARG A 58 2.40 6.05 -5.17
C ARG A 58 3.00 7.12 -6.07
N ALA A 59 4.15 6.84 -6.69
CA ALA A 59 4.74 7.74 -7.65
C ALA A 59 3.83 7.95 -8.87
N MET A 60 3.22 6.89 -9.37
CA MET A 60 2.26 6.95 -10.48
C MET A 60 1.01 7.76 -10.10
N ARG A 61 0.47 7.54 -8.90
CA ARG A 61 -0.67 8.31 -8.39
C ARG A 61 -0.34 9.79 -8.25
N LYS A 62 0.84 10.13 -7.75
CA LYS A 62 1.31 11.50 -7.61
C LYS A 62 1.40 12.21 -8.97
N GLU A 63 1.87 11.53 -10.00
CA GLU A 63 1.88 12.07 -11.37
C GLU A 63 0.47 12.34 -11.88
N SER A 64 -0.47 11.42 -11.71
CA SER A 64 -1.87 11.63 -12.09
C SER A 64 -2.51 12.79 -11.34
N MET A 65 -2.18 13.01 -10.08
CA MET A 65 -2.65 14.17 -9.32
C MET A 65 -2.12 15.48 -9.87
N LYS A 66 -0.87 15.51 -10.36
CA LYS A 66 -0.32 16.68 -11.06
C LYS A 66 -1.04 16.97 -12.37
N GLU A 67 -1.33 15.93 -13.15
CA GLU A 67 -2.13 16.05 -14.39
C GLU A 67 -3.51 16.62 -14.09
N LEU A 68 -4.16 16.12 -13.03
CA LEU A 68 -5.46 16.63 -12.59
C LEU A 68 -5.42 18.13 -12.28
N LYS A 69 -4.38 18.60 -11.58
CA LYS A 69 -4.19 20.02 -11.31
C LYS A 69 -4.03 20.84 -12.58
N THR A 70 -3.28 20.34 -13.54
CA THR A 70 -3.05 21.00 -14.83
C THR A 70 -4.36 21.11 -15.62
N VAL A 71 -5.10 20.03 -15.70
CA VAL A 71 -6.42 20.00 -16.38
C VAL A 71 -7.41 20.94 -15.69
N ASN A 72 -7.45 20.92 -14.37
CA ASN A 72 -8.35 21.81 -13.60
C ASN A 72 -8.04 23.29 -13.80
N ALA A 73 -6.78 23.63 -14.03
CA ALA A 73 -6.35 25.01 -14.29
C ALA A 73 -6.64 25.45 -15.73
N SER A 74 -6.92 24.55 -16.64
CA SER A 74 -7.19 24.86 -18.05
C SER A 74 -8.68 25.16 -18.26
N ARG A 75 -8.97 26.36 -18.82
CA ARG A 75 -10.35 26.72 -19.22
C ARG A 75 -10.86 25.91 -20.41
N ALA A 76 -9.96 25.35 -21.19
CA ALA A 76 -10.28 24.53 -22.38
C ALA A 76 -10.48 23.04 -22.04
N ALA A 77 -10.28 22.65 -20.79
CA ALA A 77 -10.46 21.25 -20.37
C ALA A 77 -11.89 20.77 -20.56
N THR A 78 -12.03 19.58 -21.11
CA THR A 78 -13.32 18.93 -21.35
C THR A 78 -13.65 17.94 -20.25
N ARG A 79 -14.90 17.49 -20.21
CA ARG A 79 -15.32 16.41 -19.31
C ARG A 79 -14.51 15.13 -19.55
N GLU A 80 -14.21 14.82 -20.80
CA GLU A 80 -13.44 13.65 -21.19
C GLU A 80 -12.01 13.69 -20.61
N ASP A 81 -11.37 14.86 -20.58
CA ASP A 81 -10.06 15.06 -19.98
C ASP A 81 -10.06 14.69 -18.48
N PHE A 82 -11.10 15.11 -17.76
CA PHE A 82 -11.26 14.76 -16.35
C PHE A 82 -11.55 13.28 -16.14
N LEU A 83 -12.40 12.68 -16.97
CA LEU A 83 -12.78 11.26 -16.84
C LEU A 83 -11.58 10.35 -17.08
N GLU A 84 -10.72 10.67 -18.04
CA GLU A 84 -9.48 9.90 -18.30
C GLU A 84 -8.57 9.90 -17.09
N ILE A 85 -8.31 11.04 -16.48
CA ILE A 85 -7.48 11.14 -15.28
C ILE A 85 -8.14 10.44 -14.09
N HIS A 86 -9.44 10.56 -13.94
CA HIS A 86 -10.20 9.89 -12.89
C HIS A 86 -10.08 8.36 -13.01
N ASP A 87 -10.21 7.81 -14.22
CA ASP A 87 -10.06 6.37 -14.45
C ASP A 87 -8.65 5.88 -14.12
N ASP A 88 -7.63 6.65 -14.49
CA ASP A 88 -6.23 6.36 -14.13
C ASP A 88 -6.04 6.36 -12.61
N LEU A 89 -6.56 7.35 -11.91
CA LEU A 89 -6.48 7.44 -10.45
C LEU A 89 -7.16 6.26 -9.77
N ILE A 90 -8.34 5.87 -10.23
CA ILE A 90 -9.07 4.70 -9.71
C ILE A 90 -8.22 3.43 -9.90
N THR A 91 -7.62 3.26 -11.07
CA THR A 91 -6.76 2.13 -11.38
C THR A 91 -5.55 2.08 -10.43
N TYR A 92 -4.87 3.21 -10.21
CA TYR A 92 -3.72 3.27 -9.32
C TYR A 92 -4.09 3.00 -7.87
N ILE A 93 -5.19 3.55 -7.39
CA ILE A 93 -5.69 3.31 -6.03
C ILE A 93 -6.05 1.82 -5.85
N THR A 94 -6.73 1.23 -6.82
CA THR A 94 -7.09 -0.19 -6.80
C THR A 94 -5.85 -1.08 -6.79
N ASN A 95 -4.83 -0.76 -7.59
CA ASN A 95 -3.57 -1.47 -7.61
C ASN A 95 -2.82 -1.37 -6.28
N GLU A 96 -2.79 -0.19 -5.66
CA GLU A 96 -2.18 0.02 -4.35
C GLU A 96 -2.85 -0.84 -3.28
N GLN A 97 -4.17 -0.85 -3.24
CA GLN A 97 -4.95 -1.69 -2.33
C GLN A 97 -4.68 -3.19 -2.56
N SER A 98 -4.62 -3.60 -3.82
CA SER A 98 -4.32 -5.00 -4.18
C SER A 98 -2.92 -5.42 -3.71
N VAL A 99 -1.92 -4.55 -3.88
CA VAL A 99 -0.55 -4.80 -3.40
C VAL A 99 -0.53 -4.93 -1.89
N LEU A 100 -1.23 -4.07 -1.16
CA LEU A 100 -1.30 -4.10 0.30
C LEU A 100 -2.00 -5.37 0.81
N ILE A 101 -3.08 -5.78 0.18
CA ILE A 101 -3.79 -7.03 0.53
C ILE A 101 -2.90 -8.24 0.29
N THR A 102 -2.24 -8.32 -0.86
CA THR A 102 -1.32 -9.40 -1.19
C THR A 102 -0.15 -9.46 -0.20
N PHE A 103 0.40 -8.32 0.14
CA PHE A 103 1.45 -8.17 1.12
C PHE A 103 1.02 -8.72 2.50
N ARG A 104 -0.17 -8.34 2.95
CA ARG A 104 -0.74 -8.84 4.20
C ARG A 104 -0.93 -10.36 4.17
N GLN A 105 -1.49 -10.90 3.09
CA GLN A 105 -1.71 -12.35 2.95
C GLN A 105 -0.39 -13.12 2.96
N ASN A 106 0.63 -12.62 2.29
CA ASN A 106 1.96 -13.24 2.30
C ASN A 106 2.58 -13.23 3.70
N ALA A 107 2.42 -12.14 4.43
CA ALA A 107 2.91 -12.04 5.80
C ALA A 107 2.19 -13.04 6.73
N ILE A 108 0.86 -13.11 6.65
CA ILE A 108 0.06 -14.04 7.45
C ILE A 108 0.44 -15.51 7.17
N ALA A 109 0.69 -15.85 5.92
CA ALA A 109 1.06 -17.22 5.54
C ALA A 109 2.37 -17.70 6.19
N LYS A 110 3.24 -16.78 6.60
CA LYS A 110 4.56 -17.07 7.18
C LYS A 110 4.67 -16.77 8.69
N ILE A 111 3.63 -16.18 9.25
CA ILE A 111 3.56 -15.82 10.68
C ILE A 111 2.54 -16.75 11.35
N THR A 112 2.88 -17.29 12.51
CA THR A 112 1.95 -18.15 13.26
C THR A 112 0.85 -17.30 13.91
N ASP A 113 -0.27 -17.95 14.26
CA ASP A 113 -1.39 -17.28 14.92
C ASP A 113 -0.97 -16.61 16.22
N ASP A 114 -0.10 -17.25 16.99
CA ASP A 114 0.41 -16.72 18.27
C ASP A 114 1.34 -15.51 18.06
N GLU A 115 2.09 -15.48 16.97
CA GLU A 115 2.98 -14.38 16.62
C GLU A 115 2.21 -13.16 16.06
N TRP A 116 1.05 -13.40 15.43
CA TRP A 116 0.24 -12.35 14.81
C TRP A 116 -0.55 -11.55 15.83
#